data_76771b4a3352510c494312b9e9a236da
#
_entry.id   76771b4a3352510c494312b9e9a236da
#
_cell.length_a   1.000
_cell.length_b   1.000
_cell.length_c   1.000
_cell.angle_alpha   90.00
_cell.angle_beta   90.00
_cell.angle_gamma   90.00
#
_symmetry.space_group_name_H-M   'P 1'
#
loop_
_entity.id
_entity.type
_entity.pdbx_description
1 polymer ?
#
loop_
_entity_poly.entity_id
_entity_poly.type
_entity_poly.pdbx_seq_one_letter_code
_entity_poly.pdbx_strand_id
1 'polypeptide(L)'
;DDFVVLNPGGGWPEKLWPPERFGELARGLRERRLACVVTWGPGERPRAERVVEEAGGAATLCFPTTLLELLELLRRAHLLVAADTGPLHLACAASVPVVGLFGPTDPARNGPFSPADEVVEAPHGGAGRVRYRREGARMGEIPVQSVLAAVDRRLAPRGDAA
;
A
#
# COMPACT_ATOMS: atom_id res chain seq x y z
N ASP A 1 -6.44 -16.93 9.20
CA ASP A 1 -6.63 -15.56 9.73
C ASP A 1 -6.49 -14.58 8.60
N ASP A 2 -7.37 -13.60 8.56
CA ASP A 2 -7.43 -12.57 7.53
C ASP A 2 -6.28 -11.57 7.75
N PHE A 3 -5.46 -11.33 6.74
CA PHE A 3 -4.33 -10.42 6.86
C PHE A 3 -4.18 -9.49 5.66
N VAL A 4 -3.62 -8.32 5.94
CA VAL A 4 -3.25 -7.29 4.96
C VAL A 4 -1.73 -7.27 4.83
N VAL A 5 -1.25 -7.22 3.59
CA VAL A 5 0.17 -6.99 3.31
C VAL A 5 0.43 -5.48 3.23
N LEU A 6 1.42 -5.02 3.96
CA LEU A 6 1.94 -3.66 3.89
C LEU A 6 3.31 -3.70 3.22
N ASN A 7 3.47 -3.00 2.08
CA ASN A 7 4.77 -2.87 1.43
C ASN A 7 5.23 -1.41 1.48
N PRO A 8 6.14 -1.05 2.40
CA PRO A 8 6.63 0.31 2.56
C PRO A 8 7.78 0.68 1.63
N GLY A 9 8.26 -0.28 0.83
CA GLY A 9 9.39 -0.11 -0.09
C GLY A 9 9.06 0.69 -1.33
N GLY A 10 10.09 1.04 -2.09
CA GLY A 10 9.96 1.71 -3.37
C GLY A 10 11.30 2.18 -3.92
N GLY A 11 11.43 2.16 -5.23
CA GLY A 11 12.67 2.53 -5.92
C GLY A 11 13.03 4.01 -5.89
N TRP A 12 12.10 4.88 -5.51
CA TRP A 12 12.32 6.34 -5.46
C TRP A 12 11.93 6.88 -4.09
N PRO A 13 12.78 7.68 -3.44
CA PRO A 13 12.49 8.29 -2.14
C PRO A 13 11.17 9.07 -2.11
N GLU A 14 10.84 9.75 -3.22
CA GLU A 14 9.62 10.56 -3.35
C GLU A 14 8.33 9.73 -3.36
N LYS A 15 8.41 8.43 -3.64
CA LYS A 15 7.27 7.49 -3.60
C LYS A 15 7.07 6.87 -2.22
N LEU A 16 7.94 7.14 -1.27
CA LEU A 16 7.90 6.48 0.03
C LEU A 16 6.92 7.19 0.98
N TRP A 17 5.89 6.49 1.36
CA TRP A 17 5.03 6.91 2.46
C TRP A 17 5.74 6.66 3.79
N PRO A 18 5.71 7.60 4.77
CA PRO A 18 6.50 7.49 5.99
C PRO A 18 6.24 6.19 6.77
N PRO A 19 7.28 5.54 7.33
CA PRO A 19 7.11 4.33 8.15
C PRO A 19 6.17 4.53 9.33
N GLU A 20 6.18 5.71 9.94
CA GLU A 20 5.29 6.10 11.05
C GLU A 20 3.81 6.03 10.63
N ARG A 21 3.51 6.42 9.40
CA ARG A 21 2.16 6.35 8.83
C ARG A 21 1.72 4.90 8.57
N PHE A 22 2.63 4.04 8.08
CA PHE A 22 2.36 2.61 7.96
C PHE A 22 2.13 1.95 9.33
N GLY A 23 2.89 2.35 10.35
CA GLY A 23 2.69 1.88 11.73
C GLY A 23 1.33 2.29 12.28
N GLU A 24 0.92 3.54 12.08
CA GLU A 24 -0.41 4.03 12.43
C GLU A 24 -1.53 3.29 11.68
N LEU A 25 -1.33 3.05 10.37
CA LEU A 25 -2.24 2.25 9.55
C LEU A 25 -2.41 0.84 10.13
N ALA A 26 -1.31 0.17 10.49
CA ALA A 26 -1.36 -1.18 11.06
C ALA A 26 -2.16 -1.23 12.36
N ARG A 27 -2.02 -0.21 13.23
CA ARG A 27 -2.83 -0.10 14.45
C ARG A 27 -4.32 0.04 14.13
N GLY A 28 -4.68 0.88 13.16
CA GLY A 28 -6.07 1.06 12.73
C GLY A 28 -6.65 -0.19 12.05
N LEU A 29 -5.82 -0.99 11.35
CA LEU A 29 -6.23 -2.27 10.76
C LEU A 29 -6.44 -3.35 11.84
N ARG A 30 -5.62 -3.37 12.89
CA ARG A 30 -5.82 -4.26 14.05
C ARG A 30 -7.16 -3.99 14.77
N GLU A 31 -7.58 -2.74 14.88
CA GLU A 31 -8.90 -2.39 15.41
C GLU A 31 -10.03 -2.97 14.56
N ARG A 32 -9.79 -3.19 13.28
CA ARG A 32 -10.68 -3.87 12.31
C ARG A 32 -10.52 -5.39 12.30
N ARG A 33 -9.73 -5.95 13.22
CA ARG A 33 -9.40 -7.37 13.32
C ARG A 33 -8.63 -7.94 12.13
N LEU A 34 -7.91 -7.07 11.41
CA LEU A 34 -7.03 -7.44 10.32
C LEU A 34 -5.58 -7.51 10.83
N ALA A 35 -4.96 -8.65 10.70
CA ALA A 35 -3.52 -8.79 10.94
C ALA A 35 -2.72 -8.08 9.84
N CYS A 36 -1.51 -7.60 10.17
CA CYS A 36 -0.64 -6.95 9.20
C CYS A 36 0.69 -7.68 9.07
N VAL A 37 1.09 -7.92 7.82
CA VAL A 37 2.40 -8.48 7.46
C VAL A 37 3.14 -7.46 6.64
N VAL A 38 4.33 -7.05 7.10
CA VAL A 38 5.17 -6.05 6.43
C VAL A 38 6.20 -6.75 5.56
N THR A 39 6.12 -6.55 4.24
CA THR A 39 7.06 -7.11 3.27
C THR A 39 8.15 -6.11 2.88
N TRP A 40 9.25 -6.62 2.36
CA TRP A 40 10.40 -5.82 1.97
C TRP A 40 11.20 -6.51 0.87
N GLY A 41 11.85 -5.70 0.04
CA GLY A 41 12.78 -6.14 -0.99
C GLY A 41 14.25 -5.92 -0.60
N PRO A 42 15.19 -6.24 -1.49
CA PRO A 42 16.62 -6.03 -1.25
C PRO A 42 16.92 -4.59 -0.83
N GLY A 43 17.60 -4.43 0.32
CA GLY A 43 17.96 -3.12 0.87
C GLY A 43 16.84 -2.39 1.64
N GLU A 44 15.63 -2.91 1.65
CA GLU A 44 14.46 -2.23 2.26
C GLU A 44 14.14 -2.72 3.69
N ARG A 45 14.80 -3.77 4.17
CA ARG A 45 14.55 -4.36 5.49
C ARG A 45 14.55 -3.36 6.65
N PRO A 46 15.52 -2.43 6.77
CA PRO A 46 15.50 -1.45 7.86
C PRO A 46 14.26 -0.58 7.88
N ARG A 47 13.70 -0.27 6.70
CA ARG A 47 12.46 0.48 6.58
C ARG A 47 11.26 -0.34 7.06
N ALA A 48 11.19 -1.60 6.70
CA ALA A 48 10.14 -2.50 7.15
C ALA A 48 10.19 -2.75 8.66
N GLU A 49 11.40 -2.91 9.22
CA GLU A 49 11.61 -3.00 10.67
C GLU A 49 11.10 -1.75 11.40
N ARG A 50 11.35 -0.55 10.84
CA ARG A 50 10.83 0.69 11.39
C ARG A 50 9.29 0.72 11.40
N VAL A 51 8.63 0.24 10.35
CA VAL A 51 7.16 0.12 10.32
C VAL A 51 6.67 -0.80 11.44
N VAL A 52 7.30 -1.95 11.65
CA VAL A 52 6.91 -2.91 12.71
C VAL A 52 7.11 -2.29 14.09
N GLU A 53 8.20 -1.55 14.31
CA GLU A 53 8.45 -0.81 15.54
C GLU A 53 7.33 0.20 15.80
N GLU A 54 7.00 1.04 14.80
CA GLU A 54 5.94 2.04 14.89
C GLU A 54 4.54 1.42 15.05
N ALA A 55 4.35 0.21 14.55
CA ALA A 55 3.08 -0.51 14.70
C ALA A 55 2.80 -0.96 16.14
N GLY A 56 3.81 -1.03 17.01
CA GLY A 56 3.60 -1.37 18.43
C GLY A 56 2.91 -2.72 18.62
N GLY A 57 3.35 -3.75 17.90
CA GLY A 57 2.77 -5.10 17.93
C GLY A 57 1.53 -5.31 17.05
N ALA A 58 1.14 -4.31 16.24
CA ALA A 58 0.02 -4.44 15.30
C ALA A 58 0.45 -5.02 13.93
N ALA A 59 1.74 -5.20 13.69
CA ALA A 59 2.27 -5.78 12.46
C ALA A 59 3.43 -6.72 12.74
N THR A 60 3.63 -7.68 11.84
CA THR A 60 4.73 -8.63 11.87
C THR A 60 5.61 -8.46 10.65
N LEU A 61 6.92 -8.51 10.83
CA LEU A 61 7.88 -8.49 9.73
C LEU A 61 7.83 -9.82 8.98
N CYS A 62 7.70 -9.75 7.66
CA CYS A 62 7.80 -10.93 6.80
C CYS A 62 9.25 -11.45 6.78
N PHE A 63 9.41 -12.75 6.57
CA PHE A 63 10.70 -13.34 6.21
C PHE A 63 11.16 -12.85 4.82
N PRO A 64 12.46 -12.97 4.47
CA PRO A 64 12.93 -12.67 3.12
C PRO A 64 12.19 -13.50 2.08
N THR A 65 11.69 -12.87 1.04
CA THR A 65 10.94 -13.57 -0.02
C THR A 65 11.63 -13.43 -1.36
N THR A 66 11.58 -14.49 -2.14
CA THR A 66 11.72 -14.41 -3.59
C THR A 66 10.46 -13.81 -4.21
N LEU A 67 10.51 -13.46 -5.49
CA LEU A 67 9.33 -12.92 -6.18
C LEU A 67 8.16 -13.92 -6.20
N LEU A 68 8.43 -15.21 -6.32
CA LEU A 68 7.38 -16.24 -6.32
C LEU A 68 6.76 -16.43 -4.93
N GLU A 69 7.58 -16.40 -3.88
CA GLU A 69 7.08 -16.46 -2.51
C GLU A 69 6.26 -15.22 -2.14
N LEU A 70 6.67 -14.04 -2.61
CA LEU A 70 5.88 -12.82 -2.46
C LEU A 70 4.53 -12.95 -3.18
N LEU A 71 4.52 -13.49 -4.41
CA LEU A 71 3.29 -13.74 -5.16
C LEU A 71 2.34 -14.66 -4.39
N GLU A 72 2.86 -15.76 -3.84
CA GLU A 72 2.04 -16.71 -3.05
C GLU A 72 1.53 -16.09 -1.74
N LEU A 73 2.34 -15.25 -1.08
CA LEU A 73 1.90 -14.48 0.08
C LEU A 73 0.76 -13.53 -0.29
N LEU A 74 0.91 -12.78 -1.39
CA LEU A 74 -0.10 -11.83 -1.87
C LEU A 74 -1.42 -12.52 -2.21
N ARG A 75 -1.38 -13.69 -2.86
CA ARG A 75 -2.59 -14.47 -3.20
C ARG A 75 -3.39 -14.92 -1.99
N ARG A 76 -2.75 -15.04 -0.82
CA ARG A 76 -3.39 -15.41 0.45
C ARG A 76 -3.81 -14.20 1.27
N ALA A 77 -3.35 -13.01 0.90
CA ALA A 77 -3.71 -11.79 1.58
C ALA A 77 -5.11 -11.31 1.17
N HIS A 78 -5.81 -10.69 2.09
CA HIS A 78 -7.08 -10.03 1.80
C HIS A 78 -6.88 -8.76 0.97
N LEU A 79 -5.73 -8.10 1.17
CA LEU A 79 -5.43 -6.83 0.52
C LEU A 79 -3.94 -6.52 0.60
N LEU A 80 -3.43 -5.78 -0.38
CA LEU A 80 -2.14 -5.12 -0.33
C LEU A 80 -2.32 -3.61 -0.23
N VAL A 81 -1.56 -2.96 0.66
CA VAL A 81 -1.34 -1.51 0.65
C VAL A 81 0.11 -1.24 0.26
N ALA A 82 0.31 -0.53 -0.83
CA ALA A 82 1.64 -0.19 -1.35
C ALA A 82 1.60 1.10 -2.17
N ALA A 83 2.76 1.76 -2.30
CA ALA A 83 2.93 2.80 -3.30
C ALA A 83 3.03 2.20 -4.72
N ASP A 84 3.14 3.05 -5.75
CA ASP A 84 3.38 2.67 -7.15
C ASP A 84 4.74 1.99 -7.30
N THR A 85 4.77 0.67 -7.08
CA THR A 85 5.97 -0.18 -7.01
C THR A 85 5.71 -1.56 -7.61
N GLY A 86 6.77 -2.34 -7.77
CA GLY A 86 6.67 -3.71 -8.28
C GLY A 86 5.65 -4.58 -7.55
N PRO A 87 5.65 -4.64 -6.21
CA PRO A 87 4.64 -5.38 -5.44
C PRO A 87 3.19 -4.98 -5.74
N LEU A 88 2.89 -3.69 -5.97
CA LEU A 88 1.55 -3.25 -6.37
C LEU A 88 1.14 -3.87 -7.71
N HIS A 89 2.02 -3.80 -8.70
CA HIS A 89 1.75 -4.35 -10.03
C HIS A 89 1.65 -5.87 -10.02
N LEU A 90 2.46 -6.55 -9.20
CA LEU A 90 2.38 -7.98 -9.00
C LEU A 90 1.03 -8.41 -8.41
N ALA A 91 0.56 -7.69 -7.39
CA ALA A 91 -0.74 -7.93 -6.78
C ALA A 91 -1.89 -7.73 -7.78
N CYS A 92 -1.86 -6.62 -8.56
CA CYS A 92 -2.84 -6.36 -9.60
C CYS A 92 -2.86 -7.49 -10.66
N ALA A 93 -1.70 -7.94 -11.12
CA ALA A 93 -1.59 -9.03 -12.09
C ALA A 93 -2.12 -10.36 -11.54
N ALA A 94 -2.07 -10.57 -10.23
CA ALA A 94 -2.60 -11.73 -9.54
C ALA A 94 -4.06 -11.57 -9.08
N SER A 95 -4.72 -10.47 -9.44
CA SER A 95 -6.09 -10.12 -9.02
C SER A 95 -6.27 -10.05 -7.49
N VAL A 96 -5.21 -9.74 -6.78
CA VAL A 96 -5.25 -9.47 -5.34
C VAL A 96 -5.81 -8.06 -5.12
N PRO A 97 -6.75 -7.86 -4.17
CA PRO A 97 -7.25 -6.55 -3.83
C PRO A 97 -6.12 -5.58 -3.43
N VAL A 98 -6.16 -4.33 -3.92
CA VAL A 98 -5.13 -3.35 -3.57
C VAL A 98 -5.71 -1.99 -3.17
N VAL A 99 -4.95 -1.30 -2.32
CA VAL A 99 -5.00 0.14 -2.12
C VAL A 99 -3.66 0.72 -2.53
N GLY A 100 -3.63 1.43 -3.64
CA GLY A 100 -2.42 2.06 -4.18
C GLY A 100 -2.23 3.47 -3.63
N LEU A 101 -1.03 3.78 -3.14
CA LEU A 101 -0.66 5.11 -2.67
C LEU A 101 0.13 5.84 -3.75
N PHE A 102 -0.38 6.97 -4.20
CA PHE A 102 0.19 7.73 -5.30
C PHE A 102 0.54 9.16 -4.87
N GLY A 103 1.75 9.56 -5.15
CA GLY A 103 2.22 10.93 -4.98
C GLY A 103 2.74 11.47 -6.31
N PRO A 104 4.04 11.28 -6.61
CA PRO A 104 4.65 11.88 -7.80
C PRO A 104 4.25 11.20 -9.11
N THR A 105 3.66 10.01 -9.08
CA THR A 105 3.21 9.29 -10.28
C THR A 105 1.71 9.38 -10.48
N ASP A 106 1.26 9.20 -11.72
CA ASP A 106 -0.14 9.32 -12.12
C ASP A 106 -0.83 7.95 -12.13
N PRO A 107 -1.82 7.71 -11.26
CA PRO A 107 -2.55 6.44 -11.24
C PRO A 107 -3.34 6.19 -12.51
N ALA A 108 -3.77 7.22 -13.24
CA ALA A 108 -4.42 7.05 -14.53
C ALA A 108 -3.53 6.36 -15.56
N ARG A 109 -2.20 6.47 -15.38
CA ARG A 109 -1.22 5.82 -16.24
C ARG A 109 -0.69 4.50 -15.66
N ASN A 110 -0.42 4.48 -14.35
CA ASN A 110 0.31 3.39 -13.71
C ASN A 110 -0.60 2.39 -12.98
N GLY A 111 -1.91 2.62 -12.97
CA GLY A 111 -2.88 1.76 -12.28
C GLY A 111 -2.94 2.00 -10.76
N PRO A 112 -3.65 1.16 -10.02
CA PRO A 112 -4.31 -0.08 -10.43
C PRO A 112 -5.44 0.18 -11.44
N PHE A 113 -5.68 -0.79 -12.36
CA PHE A 113 -6.66 -0.61 -13.44
C PHE A 113 -7.99 -1.34 -13.18
N SER A 114 -8.07 -2.16 -12.14
CA SER A 114 -9.34 -2.73 -11.72
C SER A 114 -10.26 -1.63 -11.16
N PRO A 115 -11.51 -1.51 -11.61
CA PRO A 115 -12.44 -0.52 -11.06
C PRO A 115 -12.81 -0.79 -9.61
N ALA A 116 -12.43 -1.94 -9.09
CA ALA A 116 -12.65 -2.32 -7.71
C ALA A 116 -11.52 -1.88 -6.78
N ASP A 117 -10.34 -1.63 -7.32
CA ASP A 117 -9.19 -1.24 -6.53
C ASP A 117 -9.22 0.24 -6.16
N GLU A 118 -8.66 0.56 -5.02
CA GLU A 118 -8.67 1.91 -4.48
C GLU A 118 -7.34 2.61 -4.70
N VAL A 119 -7.41 3.89 -4.95
CA VAL A 119 -6.26 4.78 -5.07
C VAL A 119 -6.39 5.91 -4.05
N VAL A 120 -5.32 6.15 -3.30
CA VAL A 120 -5.22 7.32 -2.42
C VAL A 120 -4.06 8.18 -2.92
N GLU A 121 -4.39 9.40 -3.34
CA GLU A 121 -3.42 10.33 -3.90
C GLU A 121 -2.97 11.35 -2.86
N ALA A 122 -1.67 11.68 -2.90
CA ALA A 122 -1.17 12.83 -2.16
C ALA A 122 -1.78 14.12 -2.73
N PRO A 123 -2.12 15.10 -1.89
CA PRO A 123 -2.52 16.42 -2.36
C PRO A 123 -1.45 17.00 -3.29
N HIS A 124 -1.87 17.49 -4.44
CA HIS A 124 -1.00 18.20 -5.37
C HIS A 124 -1.63 19.52 -5.78
N GLY A 125 -0.82 20.55 -5.89
CA GLY A 125 -1.27 21.93 -6.11
C GLY A 125 -1.76 22.27 -7.53
N GLY A 126 -2.20 21.29 -8.32
CA GLY A 126 -2.70 21.53 -9.69
C GLY A 126 -1.65 22.04 -10.68
N ALA A 127 -0.42 22.21 -10.27
CA ALA A 127 0.66 22.68 -11.10
C ALA A 127 1.31 21.55 -11.89
N GLY A 128 1.37 21.73 -13.17
CA GLY A 128 2.19 21.10 -14.17
C GLY A 128 2.65 19.64 -13.99
N ARG A 129 2.50 18.87 -15.06
CA ARG A 129 3.17 17.59 -15.22
C ARG A 129 4.52 17.80 -15.89
N VAL A 130 5.62 17.54 -15.17
CA VAL A 130 6.92 17.41 -15.85
C VAL A 130 7.11 15.94 -16.20
N ARG A 131 7.00 15.63 -17.48
CA ARG A 131 7.11 14.27 -18.08
C ARG A 131 6.21 13.25 -17.37
N TYR A 132 5.76 12.79 -16.68
CA TYR A 132 5.02 11.74 -15.96
C TYR A 132 5.10 11.89 -14.43
N ARG A 133 5.63 13.00 -13.93
CA ARG A 133 5.68 13.32 -12.51
C ARG A 133 4.73 14.46 -12.17
N ARG A 134 4.07 14.36 -11.04
CA ARG A 134 3.28 15.44 -10.46
C ARG A 134 4.20 16.25 -9.53
N GLU A 135 4.45 17.49 -9.88
CA GLU A 135 5.24 18.37 -9.03
C GLU A 135 4.49 18.70 -7.75
N GLY A 136 5.23 18.76 -6.62
CA GLY A 136 4.70 19.16 -5.32
C GLY A 136 3.89 18.11 -4.58
N ALA A 137 3.61 16.95 -5.17
CA ALA A 137 2.92 15.87 -4.47
C ALA A 137 3.85 15.20 -3.45
N ARG A 138 3.47 15.25 -2.18
CA ARG A 138 4.26 14.69 -1.07
C ARG A 138 3.53 13.50 -0.45
N MET A 139 4.14 12.32 -0.53
CA MET A 139 3.57 11.10 0.06
C MET A 139 3.22 11.28 1.54
N GLY A 140 4.03 11.97 2.31
CA GLY A 140 3.77 12.23 3.74
C GLY A 140 2.49 13.04 4.03
N GLU A 141 1.89 13.67 3.02
CA GLU A 141 0.62 14.38 3.15
C GLU A 141 -0.61 13.49 2.98
N ILE A 142 -0.44 12.23 2.55
CA ILE A 142 -1.54 11.25 2.52
C ILE A 142 -1.95 10.95 3.97
N PRO A 143 -3.20 11.27 4.37
CA PRO A 143 -3.65 10.97 5.73
C PRO A 143 -3.89 9.47 5.91
N VAL A 144 -3.54 8.92 7.07
CA VAL A 144 -3.81 7.51 7.39
C VAL A 144 -5.31 7.20 7.33
N GLN A 145 -6.15 8.12 7.78
CA GLN A 145 -7.61 7.95 7.75
C GLN A 145 -8.15 7.77 6.32
N SER A 146 -7.55 8.43 5.33
CA SER A 146 -7.94 8.24 3.92
C SER A 146 -7.58 6.85 3.43
N VAL A 147 -6.44 6.30 3.86
CA VAL A 147 -6.02 4.94 3.52
C VAL A 147 -6.90 3.91 4.22
N LEU A 148 -7.22 4.09 5.50
CA LEU A 148 -8.17 3.23 6.24
C LEU A 148 -9.55 3.22 5.57
N ALA A 149 -10.07 4.38 5.18
CA ALA A 149 -11.35 4.46 4.47
C ALA A 149 -11.31 3.76 3.11
N ALA A 150 -10.19 3.84 2.39
CA ALA A 150 -9.99 3.11 1.13
C ALA A 150 -9.96 1.59 1.36
N VAL A 151 -9.30 1.12 2.43
CA VAL A 151 -9.32 -0.30 2.81
C VAL A 151 -10.75 -0.74 3.12
N ASP A 152 -11.49 0.04 3.91
CA ASP A 152 -12.88 -0.28 4.27
C ASP A 152 -13.75 -0.40 3.01
N ARG A 153 -13.64 0.53 2.05
CA ARG A 153 -14.36 0.45 0.77
C ARG A 153 -13.96 -0.76 -0.07
N ARG A 154 -12.65 -1.04 -0.14
CA ARG A 154 -12.14 -2.15 -0.95
C ARG A 154 -12.56 -3.52 -0.44
N LEU A 155 -12.67 -3.67 0.89
CA LEU A 155 -13.04 -4.90 1.56
C LEU A 155 -14.55 -5.00 1.85
N ALA A 156 -15.32 -3.93 1.61
CA ALA A 156 -16.76 -3.98 1.79
C ALA A 156 -17.38 -5.09 0.91
N PRO A 157 -18.36 -5.86 1.43
CA PRO A 157 -19.11 -6.80 0.62
C PRO A 157 -19.74 -6.05 -0.56
N ARG A 158 -19.46 -6.49 -1.77
CA ARG A 158 -20.17 -5.97 -2.94
C ARG A 158 -21.61 -6.46 -2.81
N GLY A 159 -22.53 -5.52 -2.61
CA GLY A 159 -23.94 -5.86 -2.77
C GLY A 159 -24.10 -6.50 -4.15
N ASP A 160 -24.68 -7.70 -4.18
CA ASP A 160 -25.09 -8.34 -5.41
C ASP A 160 -25.93 -7.32 -6.18
N ALA A 161 -25.35 -6.80 -7.24
CA ALA A 161 -26.13 -6.04 -8.20
C ALA A 161 -27.08 -7.05 -8.87
N ALA A 162 -28.33 -7.02 -8.41
CA ALA A 162 -29.43 -7.76 -9.00
C ALA A 162 -29.68 -7.26 -10.43
#